data_d5812cf590c60b60f0cf8bfd6b395437
#
_entry.id   d5812cf590c60b60f0cf8bfd6b395437
#
_cell.length_a   1.000
_cell.length_b   1.000
_cell.length_c   1.000
_cell.angle_alpha   90.00
_cell.angle_beta   90.00
_cell.angle_gamma   90.00
#
_symmetry.space_group_name_H-M   'P 1'
#
loop_
_entity.id
_entity.type
_entity.pdbx_description
1 polymer ?
#
loop_
_entity_poly.entity_id
_entity_poly.type
_entity_poly.pdbx_seq_one_letter_code
_entity_poly.pdbx_strand_id
1 'polypeptide(L)'
;MEVTGRNLVSGLPKTITISSNETIEAFQEPLNLIMETVHSVLEKVPPELAADIAENGICMTGGGALLYGLDRLLSERTKIPCYVADDAISCVAIGTGKSLDNIDIYGTTVYYDYRRGENYYDKY
;
A
#
# COMPACT_ATOMS: atom_id res chain seq x y z
N MET A 1 21.61 -2.62 -15.94
CA MET A 1 21.92 -1.29 -15.35
C MET A 1 23.26 -1.40 -14.65
N GLU A 2 24.17 -0.43 -14.86
CA GLU A 2 25.44 -0.37 -14.14
C GLU A 2 25.29 0.44 -12.85
N VAL A 3 25.83 -0.09 -11.76
CA VAL A 3 25.80 0.56 -10.44
C VAL A 3 27.22 0.59 -9.88
N THR A 4 27.68 1.77 -9.50
CA THR A 4 29.00 1.96 -8.89
C THR A 4 28.85 2.19 -7.40
N GLY A 5 29.56 1.40 -6.61
CA GLY A 5 29.57 1.47 -5.16
C GLY A 5 30.94 1.19 -4.59
N ARG A 6 31.06 1.25 -3.26
CA ARG A 6 32.30 0.91 -2.56
C ARG A 6 32.35 -0.61 -2.29
N ASN A 7 33.40 -1.27 -2.74
CA ASN A 7 33.65 -2.64 -2.38
C ASN A 7 34.07 -2.70 -0.89
N LEU A 8 33.29 -3.39 -0.07
CA LEU A 8 33.51 -3.47 1.37
C LEU A 8 34.80 -4.23 1.76
N VAL A 9 35.28 -5.11 0.89
CA VAL A 9 36.49 -5.90 1.13
C VAL A 9 37.76 -5.10 0.79
N SER A 10 37.79 -4.45 -0.37
CA SER A 10 38.98 -3.72 -0.84
C SER A 10 38.97 -2.23 -0.47
N GLY A 11 37.80 -1.68 -0.09
CA GLY A 11 37.62 -0.25 0.14
C GLY A 11 37.59 0.62 -1.12
N LEU A 12 37.79 0.03 -2.31
CA LEU A 12 37.90 0.74 -3.58
C LEU A 12 36.55 0.84 -4.31
N PRO A 13 36.35 1.83 -5.19
CA PRO A 13 35.20 1.87 -6.06
C PRO A 13 35.12 0.61 -6.94
N LYS A 14 33.93 0.04 -7.08
CA LYS A 14 33.66 -1.10 -7.96
C LYS A 14 32.35 -0.87 -8.68
N THR A 15 32.34 -1.04 -9.98
CA THR A 15 31.14 -1.05 -10.83
C THR A 15 30.71 -2.49 -11.06
N ILE A 16 29.41 -2.73 -10.89
CA ILE A 16 28.77 -4.02 -11.18
C ILE A 16 27.59 -3.78 -12.12
N THR A 17 27.26 -4.77 -12.92
CA THR A 17 26.06 -4.77 -13.77
C THR A 17 24.99 -5.58 -13.06
N ILE A 18 23.83 -4.96 -12.82
CA ILE A 18 22.65 -5.61 -12.24
C ILE A 18 21.65 -5.86 -13.36
N SER A 19 21.16 -7.08 -13.47
CA SER A 19 20.09 -7.48 -14.37
C SER A 19 18.70 -7.36 -13.71
N SER A 20 17.65 -7.25 -14.51
CA SER A 20 16.27 -7.28 -14.00
C SER A 20 15.92 -8.60 -13.33
N ASN A 21 16.49 -9.71 -13.80
CA ASN A 21 16.23 -11.03 -13.22
C ASN A 21 16.76 -11.15 -11.78
N GLU A 22 17.95 -10.63 -11.50
CA GLU A 22 18.50 -10.58 -10.13
C GLU A 22 17.63 -9.73 -9.22
N THR A 23 17.05 -8.65 -9.75
CA THR A 23 16.13 -7.79 -9.00
C THR A 23 14.83 -8.52 -8.66
N ILE A 24 14.28 -9.31 -9.59
CA ILE A 24 13.06 -10.11 -9.36
C ILE A 24 13.27 -11.09 -8.21
N GLU A 25 14.42 -11.78 -8.18
CA GLU A 25 14.75 -12.72 -7.11
C GLU A 25 14.80 -12.02 -5.74
N ALA A 26 15.41 -10.83 -5.68
CA ALA A 26 15.49 -10.04 -4.46
C ALA A 26 14.12 -9.55 -3.95
N PHE A 27 13.16 -9.34 -4.85
CA PHE A 27 11.79 -8.90 -4.49
C PHE A 27 10.85 -10.03 -4.09
N GLN A 28 11.18 -11.29 -4.31
CA GLN A 28 10.27 -12.41 -4.05
C GLN A 28 9.78 -12.47 -2.60
N GLU A 29 10.70 -12.36 -1.64
CA GLU A 29 10.35 -12.43 -0.22
C GLU A 29 9.47 -11.25 0.23
N PRO A 30 9.83 -9.98 -0.03
CA PRO A 30 8.96 -8.84 0.28
C PRO A 30 7.58 -8.91 -0.38
N LEU A 31 7.52 -9.34 -1.64
CA LEU A 31 6.25 -9.47 -2.36
C LEU A 31 5.37 -10.58 -1.75
N ASN A 32 5.94 -11.73 -1.38
CA ASN A 32 5.20 -12.79 -0.71
C ASN A 32 4.62 -12.31 0.62
N LEU A 33 5.37 -11.55 1.42
CA LEU A 33 4.90 -11.00 2.68
C LEU A 33 3.71 -10.04 2.48
N ILE A 34 3.75 -9.21 1.42
CA ILE A 34 2.62 -8.35 1.05
C ILE A 34 1.40 -9.20 0.69
N MET A 35 1.58 -10.25 -0.12
CA MET A 35 0.49 -11.16 -0.52
C MET A 35 -0.16 -11.84 0.68
N GLU A 36 0.65 -12.40 1.59
CA GLU A 36 0.17 -13.05 2.82
C GLU A 36 -0.61 -12.07 3.69
N THR A 37 -0.13 -10.83 3.80
CA THR A 37 -0.81 -9.79 4.56
C THR A 37 -2.16 -9.44 3.95
N VAL A 38 -2.24 -9.27 2.64
CA VAL A 38 -3.49 -9.01 1.93
C VAL A 38 -4.48 -10.15 2.12
N HIS A 39 -4.03 -11.40 1.96
CA HIS A 39 -4.87 -12.58 2.22
C HIS A 39 -5.40 -12.60 3.66
N SER A 40 -4.53 -12.37 4.64
CA SER A 40 -4.93 -12.35 6.05
C SER A 40 -5.96 -11.27 6.38
N VAL A 41 -5.93 -10.15 5.67
CA VAL A 41 -6.96 -9.10 5.80
C VAL A 41 -8.27 -9.55 5.16
N LEU A 42 -8.22 -10.05 3.93
CA LEU A 42 -9.41 -10.51 3.19
C LEU A 42 -10.15 -11.64 3.92
N GLU A 43 -9.44 -12.56 4.56
CA GLU A 43 -10.03 -13.64 5.36
C GLU A 43 -10.81 -13.15 6.58
N LYS A 44 -10.50 -11.96 7.09
CA LYS A 44 -11.14 -11.36 8.27
C LYS A 44 -12.26 -10.40 7.93
N VAL A 45 -12.45 -10.11 6.65
CA VAL A 45 -13.51 -9.21 6.17
C VAL A 45 -14.88 -9.88 6.32
N PRO A 46 -15.91 -9.19 6.83
CA PRO A 46 -17.28 -9.68 6.85
C PRO A 46 -17.77 -10.03 5.44
N PRO A 47 -18.66 -11.04 5.30
CA PRO A 47 -19.13 -11.52 3.99
C PRO A 47 -19.74 -10.43 3.10
N GLU A 48 -20.45 -9.48 3.69
CA GLU A 48 -21.07 -8.36 2.99
C GLU A 48 -20.02 -7.47 2.31
N LEU A 49 -18.95 -7.13 3.04
CA LEU A 49 -17.85 -6.34 2.49
C LEU A 49 -16.98 -7.15 1.52
N ALA A 50 -16.87 -8.46 1.72
CA ALA A 50 -16.13 -9.31 0.79
C ALA A 50 -16.80 -9.33 -0.60
N ALA A 51 -18.14 -9.30 -0.67
CA ALA A 51 -18.86 -9.20 -1.93
C ALA A 51 -18.58 -7.84 -2.63
N ASP A 52 -18.63 -6.75 -1.88
CA ASP A 52 -18.30 -5.41 -2.39
C ASP A 52 -16.87 -5.31 -2.92
N ILE A 53 -15.91 -5.89 -2.20
CA ILE A 53 -14.49 -5.94 -2.63
C ILE A 53 -14.34 -6.75 -3.91
N ALA A 54 -15.04 -7.87 -4.04
CA ALA A 54 -14.98 -8.70 -5.23
C ALA A 54 -15.53 -7.98 -6.47
N GLU A 55 -16.56 -7.14 -6.31
CA GLU A 55 -17.17 -6.37 -7.39
C GLU A 55 -16.37 -5.12 -7.72
N ASN A 56 -15.97 -4.32 -6.73
CA ASN A 56 -15.31 -3.03 -6.92
C ASN A 56 -13.79 -3.13 -7.08
N GLY A 57 -13.18 -4.22 -6.61
CA GLY A 57 -11.74 -4.43 -6.68
C GLY A 57 -10.96 -3.74 -5.55
N ILE A 58 -9.64 -3.81 -5.67
CA ILE A 58 -8.68 -3.23 -4.72
C ILE A 58 -7.93 -2.09 -5.41
N CYS A 59 -8.10 -0.86 -4.91
CA CYS A 59 -7.37 0.30 -5.38
C CYS A 59 -6.05 0.44 -4.61
N MET A 60 -4.93 0.47 -5.33
CA MET A 60 -3.59 0.65 -4.76
C MET A 60 -3.16 2.10 -4.86
N THR A 61 -2.56 2.62 -3.79
CA THR A 61 -2.08 4.00 -3.70
C THR A 61 -0.67 4.07 -3.12
N GLY A 62 -0.04 5.24 -3.23
CA GLY A 62 1.32 5.47 -2.79
C GLY A 62 2.38 5.06 -3.83
N GLY A 63 3.63 5.43 -3.58
CA GLY A 63 4.73 5.17 -4.51
C GLY A 63 5.01 3.69 -4.75
N GLY A 64 4.77 2.82 -3.76
CA GLY A 64 4.92 1.38 -3.89
C GLY A 64 3.95 0.74 -4.89
N ALA A 65 2.76 1.34 -5.07
CA ALA A 65 1.78 0.88 -6.05
C ALA A 65 2.27 1.01 -7.49
N LEU A 66 3.25 1.87 -7.74
CA LEU A 66 3.86 2.10 -9.06
C LEU A 66 4.89 1.03 -9.45
N LEU A 67 5.15 0.05 -8.58
CA LEU A 67 6.00 -1.09 -8.93
C LEU A 67 5.36 -1.85 -10.09
N TYR A 68 6.10 -1.95 -11.20
CA TYR A 68 5.60 -2.53 -12.45
C TYR A 68 5.12 -3.97 -12.25
N GLY A 69 3.85 -4.20 -12.57
CA GLY A 69 3.22 -5.53 -12.51
C GLY A 69 2.72 -5.96 -11.12
N LEU A 70 2.81 -5.09 -10.10
CA LEU A 70 2.28 -5.40 -8.77
C LEU A 70 0.75 -5.56 -8.77
N ASP A 71 0.05 -4.75 -9.55
CA ASP A 71 -1.40 -4.82 -9.78
C ASP A 71 -1.81 -6.18 -10.36
N ARG A 72 -1.07 -6.66 -11.36
CA ARG A 72 -1.31 -7.96 -11.98
C ARG A 72 -1.03 -9.09 -11.02
N LEU A 73 0.08 -9.02 -10.30
CA LEU A 73 0.46 -10.03 -9.32
C LEU A 73 -0.59 -10.16 -8.21
N LEU A 74 -1.06 -9.02 -7.68
CA LEU A 74 -2.14 -9.00 -6.68
C LEU A 74 -3.43 -9.59 -7.23
N SER A 75 -3.85 -9.16 -8.42
CA SER A 75 -5.07 -9.68 -9.06
C SER A 75 -5.00 -11.18 -9.30
N GLU A 76 -3.86 -11.69 -9.76
CA GLU A 76 -3.66 -13.13 -10.00
C GLU A 76 -3.71 -13.96 -8.71
N ARG A 77 -3.15 -13.42 -7.62
CA ARG A 77 -3.08 -14.11 -6.33
C ARG A 77 -4.38 -14.06 -5.54
N THR A 78 -5.05 -12.89 -5.51
CA THR A 78 -6.29 -12.70 -4.75
C THR A 78 -7.54 -13.11 -5.52
N LYS A 79 -7.46 -13.19 -6.84
CA LYS A 79 -8.61 -13.34 -7.77
C LYS A 79 -9.58 -12.16 -7.72
N ILE A 80 -9.15 -11.03 -7.20
CA ILE A 80 -9.89 -9.77 -7.12
C ILE A 80 -9.21 -8.78 -8.05
N PRO A 81 -9.94 -7.99 -8.85
CA PRO A 81 -9.36 -6.95 -9.68
C PRO A 81 -8.56 -5.94 -8.82
N CYS A 82 -7.29 -5.73 -9.15
CA CYS A 82 -6.46 -4.73 -8.48
C CYS A 82 -6.02 -3.70 -9.51
N TYR A 83 -6.05 -2.43 -9.13
CA TYR A 83 -5.68 -1.33 -10.01
C TYR A 83 -4.97 -0.21 -9.24
N VAL A 84 -4.14 0.53 -9.95
CA VAL A 84 -3.41 1.67 -9.38
C VAL A 84 -4.25 2.93 -9.56
N ALA A 85 -4.34 3.77 -8.53
CA ALA A 85 -5.01 5.06 -8.62
C ALA A 85 -4.32 5.98 -9.65
N ASP A 86 -5.08 6.82 -10.37
CA ASP A 86 -4.57 7.71 -11.41
C ASP A 86 -3.42 8.61 -10.92
N ASP A 87 -3.50 9.12 -9.70
CA ASP A 87 -2.41 9.84 -9.02
C ASP A 87 -2.10 9.14 -7.69
N ALA A 88 -1.47 7.98 -7.78
CA ALA A 88 -1.22 7.12 -6.64
C ALA A 88 -0.40 7.80 -5.53
N ILE A 89 0.46 8.74 -5.86
CA ILE A 89 1.33 9.43 -4.90
C ILE A 89 0.56 10.49 -4.12
N SER A 90 -0.29 11.28 -4.81
CA SER A 90 -0.97 12.45 -4.24
C SER A 90 -2.36 12.14 -3.70
N CYS A 91 -2.94 10.95 -3.98
CA CYS A 91 -4.33 10.64 -3.66
C CYS A 91 -4.67 10.78 -2.17
N VAL A 92 -3.73 10.46 -1.26
CA VAL A 92 -3.92 10.65 0.18
C VAL A 92 -4.02 12.14 0.54
N ALA A 93 -3.15 12.98 -0.01
CA ALA A 93 -3.17 14.43 0.21
C ALA A 93 -4.43 15.06 -0.37
N ILE A 94 -4.82 14.66 -1.59
CA ILE A 94 -6.05 15.11 -2.24
C ILE A 94 -7.28 14.67 -1.45
N GLY A 95 -7.33 13.43 -1.01
CA GLY A 95 -8.42 12.88 -0.20
C GLY A 95 -8.56 13.62 1.15
N THR A 96 -7.44 13.89 1.80
CA THR A 96 -7.41 14.69 3.04
C THR A 96 -7.94 16.11 2.80
N GLY A 97 -7.53 16.75 1.70
CA GLY A 97 -8.06 18.07 1.30
C GLY A 97 -9.58 18.04 1.10
N LYS A 98 -10.08 17.07 0.33
CA LYS A 98 -11.53 16.89 0.12
C LYS A 98 -12.31 16.59 1.39
N SER A 99 -11.71 15.91 2.37
CA SER A 99 -12.37 15.62 3.65
C SER A 99 -12.58 16.90 4.49
N LEU A 100 -11.72 17.91 4.34
CA LEU A 100 -11.90 19.21 4.99
C LEU A 100 -13.11 19.97 4.46
N ASP A 101 -13.43 19.84 3.17
CA ASP A 101 -14.62 20.47 2.56
C ASP A 101 -15.93 19.87 3.10
N ASN A 102 -15.86 18.67 3.67
CA ASN A 102 -17.00 17.94 4.20
C ASN A 102 -16.92 17.74 5.72
N ILE A 103 -16.16 18.57 6.42
CA ILE A 103 -15.90 18.41 7.87
C ILE A 103 -17.20 18.42 8.70
N ASP A 104 -18.21 19.18 8.26
CA ASP A 104 -19.51 19.25 8.91
C ASP A 104 -20.33 17.96 8.76
N ILE A 105 -20.09 17.20 7.69
CA ILE A 105 -20.75 15.91 7.43
C ILE A 105 -20.07 14.79 8.23
N TYR A 106 -18.74 14.83 8.31
CA TYR A 106 -17.93 13.87 9.04
C TYR A 106 -17.66 14.30 10.46
N GLY A 107 -18.18 15.47 10.88
CA GLY A 107 -17.87 16.21 12.11
C GLY A 107 -18.40 15.58 13.41
N THR A 108 -18.91 14.35 13.38
CA THR A 108 -18.94 13.51 14.58
C THR A 108 -17.57 12.88 14.73
N THR A 109 -16.59 13.71 14.89
CA THR A 109 -15.19 13.35 14.90
C THR A 109 -14.90 12.64 16.21
N VAL A 110 -14.45 11.43 16.11
CA VAL A 110 -13.76 10.74 17.21
C VAL A 110 -12.48 11.52 17.48
N TYR A 111 -12.54 12.50 18.37
CA TYR A 111 -11.34 13.11 18.94
C TYR A 111 -10.69 12.08 19.86
N TYR A 112 -9.63 11.45 19.37
CA TYR A 112 -8.75 10.66 20.23
C TYR A 112 -7.85 11.64 20.98
N ASP A 113 -8.11 11.82 22.28
CA ASP A 113 -7.24 12.61 23.15
C ASP A 113 -5.98 11.79 23.50
N TYR A 114 -4.93 11.99 22.71
CA TYR A 114 -3.63 11.36 22.92
C TYR A 114 -3.02 11.64 24.30
N ARG A 115 -3.50 12.64 25.03
CA ARG A 115 -3.01 12.98 26.38
C ARG A 115 -3.67 12.15 27.47
N ARG A 116 -4.86 11.62 27.23
CA ARG A 116 -5.66 10.86 28.22
C ARG A 116 -5.82 9.39 27.87
N GLY A 117 -5.52 8.97 26.65
CA GLY A 117 -5.70 7.58 26.23
C GLY A 117 -7.17 7.12 26.19
N GLU A 118 -8.12 8.03 26.15
CA GLU A 118 -9.56 7.76 26.21
C GLU A 118 -10.24 8.16 24.90
N ASN A 119 -11.14 7.29 24.41
CA ASN A 119 -12.06 7.61 23.32
C ASN A 119 -13.23 8.42 23.89
N TYR A 120 -13.31 9.68 23.54
CA TYR A 120 -14.46 10.51 23.87
C TYR A 120 -15.55 10.27 22.82
N TYR A 121 -16.56 9.48 23.16
CA TYR A 121 -17.82 9.47 22.44
C TYR A 121 -18.65 10.62 22.99
N ASP A 122 -18.81 11.68 22.21
CA ASP A 122 -19.78 12.70 22.54
C ASP A 122 -21.17 12.15 22.21
N LYS A 123 -21.97 11.99 23.24
CA LYS A 123 -23.36 11.56 23.15
C LYS A 123 -24.20 12.76 22.79
N TYR A 124 -24.69 12.78 21.56
CA TYR A 124 -26.00 13.40 21.26
C TYR A 124 -26.78 12.51 20.33
#